data_a85ec97743dcfddffef49102d05fb761
#
_entry.id   a85ec97743dcfddffef49102d05fb761
#
_cell.length_a   1.000
_cell.length_b   1.000
_cell.length_c   1.000
_cell.angle_alpha   90.00
_cell.angle_beta   90.00
_cell.angle_gamma   90.00
#
_symmetry.space_group_name_H-M   'P 1'
#
loop_
_entity.id
_entity.type
_entity.pdbx_description
1 polymer ?
#
loop_
_entity_poly.entity_id
_entity_poly.type
_entity_poly.pdbx_seq_one_letter_code
_entity_poly.pdbx_strand_id
1 'polypeptide(L)'
;MSKESLTITDNRTGKSYELPLSEGCIKAADLRQIKVAEDDFGLMAYDPAYLNTASCRSAITFIDGDKGILRYRGYPIEQLAEKASFLEVAYLLFEGELPTRAQLDRWEEDVRYHTYVHTNIIKFLEGYRYDAHPMGVLLGATAALSTFYPDAKDIEDPANRHSQRVRPMAHLPTLAAVAFRP
;
A
#
# COMPACT_ATOMS: atom_id res chain seq x y z
N MET A 1 -22.85 29.77 -3.62
CA MET A 1 -21.70 28.93 -3.30
C MET A 1 -20.51 29.45 -4.10
N SER A 2 -19.39 29.77 -3.46
CA SER A 2 -18.19 30.18 -4.19
C SER A 2 -17.73 28.99 -5.04
N LYS A 3 -17.40 29.26 -6.31
CA LYS A 3 -16.88 28.23 -7.21
C LYS A 3 -15.46 27.91 -6.75
N GLU A 4 -15.23 26.68 -6.31
CA GLU A 4 -13.87 26.24 -5.93
C GLU A 4 -13.06 26.00 -7.21
N SER A 5 -12.35 27.02 -7.65
CA SER A 5 -11.52 26.97 -8.85
C SER A 5 -10.32 27.89 -8.74
N LEU A 6 -9.31 27.60 -9.55
CA LEU A 6 -8.11 28.40 -9.72
C LEU A 6 -8.04 28.88 -11.17
N THR A 7 -7.73 30.16 -11.39
CA THR A 7 -7.46 30.71 -12.73
C THR A 7 -5.97 30.84 -12.93
N ILE A 8 -5.44 30.21 -13.98
CA ILE A 8 -4.04 30.29 -14.39
C ILE A 8 -3.96 31.03 -15.71
N THR A 9 -3.15 32.09 -15.79
CA THR A 9 -2.87 32.80 -17.03
C THR A 9 -1.50 32.37 -17.55
N ASP A 10 -1.46 31.81 -18.76
CA ASP A 10 -0.22 31.48 -19.45
C ASP A 10 0.34 32.75 -20.14
N ASN A 11 1.39 33.33 -19.55
CA ASN A 11 2.03 34.51 -20.06
C ASN A 11 2.68 34.35 -21.44
N ARG A 12 2.93 33.12 -21.91
CA ARG A 12 3.48 32.81 -23.23
C ARG A 12 2.46 33.06 -24.34
N THR A 13 1.18 32.81 -24.02
CA THR A 13 0.06 32.92 -24.99
C THR A 13 -0.96 33.99 -24.64
N GLY A 14 -0.93 34.53 -23.40
CA GLY A 14 -1.93 35.43 -22.85
C GLY A 14 -3.28 34.77 -22.54
N LYS A 15 -3.42 33.47 -22.71
CA LYS A 15 -4.66 32.72 -22.43
C LYS A 15 -4.82 32.42 -20.94
N SER A 16 -6.06 32.50 -20.47
CA SER A 16 -6.42 32.09 -19.09
C SER A 16 -7.23 30.81 -19.09
N TYR A 17 -6.94 29.96 -18.12
CA TYR A 17 -7.53 28.65 -17.94
C TYR A 17 -8.10 28.54 -16.53
N GLU A 18 -9.31 28.00 -16.40
CA GLU A 18 -9.94 27.76 -15.12
C GLU A 18 -9.81 26.28 -14.74
N LEU A 19 -9.19 26.02 -13.59
CA LEU A 19 -8.97 24.67 -13.06
C LEU A 19 -9.84 24.44 -11.83
N PRO A 20 -10.66 23.37 -11.80
CA PRO A 20 -11.46 23.04 -10.62
C PRO A 20 -10.55 22.59 -9.47
N LEU A 21 -10.89 23.02 -8.25
CA LEU A 21 -10.30 22.55 -7.02
C LEU A 21 -11.16 21.45 -6.41
N SER A 22 -10.52 20.42 -5.90
CA SER A 22 -11.17 19.36 -5.12
C SER A 22 -10.29 18.99 -3.93
N GLU A 23 -10.83 19.16 -2.73
CA GLU A 23 -10.10 18.87 -1.48
C GLU A 23 -8.74 19.59 -1.39
N GLY A 24 -8.69 20.84 -1.82
CA GLY A 24 -7.47 21.64 -1.82
C GLY A 24 -6.44 21.25 -2.89
N CYS A 25 -6.80 20.35 -3.81
CA CYS A 25 -5.93 19.89 -4.88
C CYS A 25 -6.45 20.26 -6.26
N ILE A 26 -5.54 20.44 -7.21
CA ILE A 26 -5.82 20.45 -8.65
C ILE A 26 -5.51 19.07 -9.24
N LYS A 27 -6.32 18.61 -10.18
CA LYS A 27 -6.02 17.39 -10.92
C LYS A 27 -4.89 17.68 -11.91
N ALA A 28 -3.74 17.05 -11.75
CA ALA A 28 -2.55 17.31 -12.56
C ALA A 28 -2.81 17.17 -14.08
N ALA A 29 -3.70 16.26 -14.49
CA ALA A 29 -4.09 16.11 -15.88
C ALA A 29 -4.77 17.35 -16.49
N ASP A 30 -5.39 18.19 -15.68
CA ASP A 30 -6.05 19.41 -16.15
C ASP A 30 -5.05 20.48 -16.57
N LEU A 31 -3.78 20.41 -16.12
CA LEU A 31 -2.70 21.26 -16.59
C LEU A 31 -2.38 21.05 -18.08
N ARG A 32 -2.68 19.88 -18.63
CA ARG A 32 -2.39 19.55 -20.04
C ARG A 32 -3.16 20.39 -21.04
N GLN A 33 -4.24 21.07 -20.64
CA GLN A 33 -4.94 22.03 -21.51
C GLN A 33 -4.11 23.29 -21.80
N ILE A 34 -3.11 23.59 -20.96
CA ILE A 34 -2.22 24.74 -21.10
C ILE A 34 -1.16 24.41 -22.14
N LYS A 35 -1.32 24.96 -23.35
CA LYS A 35 -0.48 24.67 -24.52
C LYS A 35 -0.08 25.96 -25.22
N VAL A 36 1.11 25.96 -25.82
CA VAL A 36 1.57 27.02 -26.69
C VAL A 36 1.10 26.79 -28.13
N ALA A 37 1.22 25.57 -28.64
CA ALA A 37 0.76 25.12 -29.95
C ALA A 37 -0.24 23.96 -29.80
N GLU A 38 -1.01 23.67 -30.87
CA GLU A 38 -2.04 22.63 -30.84
C GLU A 38 -1.46 21.22 -30.67
N ASP A 39 -0.30 20.98 -31.25
CA ASP A 39 0.45 19.70 -31.17
C ASP A 39 1.28 19.55 -29.90
N ASP A 40 1.33 20.58 -29.04
CA ASP A 40 2.03 20.53 -27.77
C ASP A 40 1.38 19.51 -26.81
N PHE A 41 2.19 18.76 -26.09
CA PHE A 41 1.71 17.83 -25.06
C PHE A 41 0.93 18.51 -23.95
N GLY A 42 1.25 19.77 -23.66
CA GLY A 42 0.70 20.58 -22.58
C GLY A 42 1.56 20.56 -21.32
N LEU A 43 1.21 21.43 -20.39
CA LEU A 43 1.97 21.63 -19.16
C LEU A 43 1.93 20.38 -18.26
N MET A 44 3.09 20.02 -17.71
CA MET A 44 3.25 18.96 -16.72
C MET A 44 3.71 19.54 -15.38
N ALA A 45 3.31 18.90 -14.28
CA ALA A 45 3.89 19.15 -12.97
C ALA A 45 5.25 18.44 -12.85
N TYR A 46 6.26 19.13 -12.32
CA TYR A 46 7.55 18.55 -11.99
C TYR A 46 7.74 18.53 -10.48
N ASP A 47 7.66 17.35 -9.89
CA ASP A 47 7.79 17.14 -8.44
C ASP A 47 8.57 15.85 -8.18
N PRO A 48 9.90 15.85 -8.34
CA PRO A 48 10.72 14.62 -8.29
C PRO A 48 10.74 13.94 -6.93
N ALA A 49 10.44 14.66 -5.86
CA ALA A 49 10.45 14.13 -4.50
C ALA A 49 9.04 13.92 -3.91
N TYR A 50 8.00 14.11 -4.70
CA TYR A 50 6.59 14.05 -4.25
C TYR A 50 6.28 14.93 -3.03
N LEU A 51 6.97 16.08 -2.91
CA LEU A 51 6.84 16.98 -1.77
C LEU A 51 5.49 17.72 -1.74
N ASN A 52 4.87 17.90 -2.90
CA ASN A 52 3.62 18.63 -3.07
C ASN A 52 2.65 17.89 -4.01
N THR A 53 2.71 16.57 -4.04
CA THR A 53 1.87 15.73 -4.90
C THR A 53 1.04 14.75 -4.09
N ALA A 54 -0.28 14.88 -4.16
CA ALA A 54 -1.22 13.87 -3.65
C ALA A 54 -1.39 12.76 -4.70
N SER A 55 -0.76 11.61 -4.48
CA SER A 55 -0.74 10.49 -5.45
C SER A 55 -2.01 9.64 -5.42
N CYS A 56 -2.69 9.56 -4.27
CA CYS A 56 -3.91 8.78 -4.10
C CYS A 56 -4.76 9.30 -2.94
N ARG A 57 -6.02 8.87 -2.91
CA ARG A 57 -6.88 9.00 -1.73
C ARG A 57 -6.86 7.71 -0.95
N SER A 58 -6.73 7.79 0.37
CA SER A 58 -6.74 6.64 1.25
C SER A 58 -7.61 6.93 2.48
N ALA A 59 -8.42 5.94 2.87
CA ALA A 59 -9.15 5.92 4.13
C ALA A 59 -8.50 5.00 5.17
N ILE A 60 -7.29 4.50 4.90
CA ILE A 60 -6.62 3.50 5.73
C ILE A 60 -5.89 4.17 6.88
N THR A 61 -5.07 5.17 6.58
CA THR A 61 -4.18 5.80 7.55
C THR A 61 -4.29 7.32 7.49
N PHE A 62 -4.37 7.95 8.66
CA PHE A 62 -4.23 9.40 8.82
C PHE A 62 -2.99 9.69 9.67
N ILE A 63 -2.13 10.57 9.18
CA ILE A 63 -0.91 11.01 9.88
C ILE A 63 -0.88 12.54 9.90
N ASP A 64 -0.68 13.10 11.09
CA ASP A 64 -0.32 14.50 11.30
C ASP A 64 0.98 14.51 12.11
N GLY A 65 2.10 14.67 11.41
CA GLY A 65 3.44 14.60 12.02
C GLY A 65 3.72 15.78 12.97
N ASP A 66 3.15 16.95 12.69
CA ASP A 66 3.35 18.15 13.52
C ASP A 66 2.65 18.02 14.86
N LYS A 67 1.49 17.36 14.89
CA LYS A 67 0.72 17.10 16.11
C LYS A 67 0.99 15.74 16.75
N GLY A 68 1.80 14.88 16.09
CA GLY A 68 2.06 13.53 16.55
C GLY A 68 0.83 12.62 16.53
N ILE A 69 -0.08 12.80 15.56
CA ILE A 69 -1.33 12.04 15.46
C ILE A 69 -1.17 10.96 14.39
N LEU A 70 -1.45 9.71 14.79
CA LEU A 70 -1.56 8.57 13.87
C LEU A 70 -2.89 7.84 14.12
N ARG A 71 -3.64 7.57 13.04
CA ARG A 71 -4.88 6.81 13.12
C ARG A 71 -4.92 5.75 12.01
N TYR A 72 -5.39 4.55 12.35
CA TYR A 72 -5.71 3.50 11.40
C TYR A 72 -7.23 3.35 11.32
N ARG A 73 -7.81 3.53 10.13
CA ARG A 73 -9.26 3.49 9.91
C ARG A 73 -10.06 4.35 10.91
N GLY A 74 -9.46 5.46 11.38
CA GLY A 74 -10.05 6.36 12.37
C GLY A 74 -9.73 6.02 13.83
N TYR A 75 -9.21 4.83 14.14
CA TYR A 75 -8.80 4.44 15.48
C TYR A 75 -7.44 5.04 15.84
N PRO A 76 -7.30 5.71 17.01
CA PRO A 76 -6.02 6.23 17.48
C PRO A 76 -5.02 5.09 17.70
N ILE A 77 -3.74 5.33 17.30
CA ILE A 77 -2.71 4.30 17.41
C ILE A 77 -2.44 3.88 18.86
N GLU A 78 -2.58 4.79 19.82
CA GLU A 78 -2.39 4.53 21.24
C GLU A 78 -3.36 3.45 21.74
N GLN A 79 -4.61 3.51 21.30
CA GLN A 79 -5.62 2.52 21.67
C GLN A 79 -5.34 1.15 21.03
N LEU A 80 -4.90 1.15 19.78
CA LEU A 80 -4.58 -0.10 19.07
C LEU A 80 -3.34 -0.75 19.66
N ALA A 81 -2.31 0.02 19.97
CA ALA A 81 -1.06 -0.49 20.55
C ALA A 81 -1.26 -1.12 21.94
N GLU A 82 -2.18 -0.57 22.75
CA GLU A 82 -2.44 -1.07 24.10
C GLU A 82 -3.42 -2.25 24.12
N LYS A 83 -4.42 -2.29 23.23
CA LYS A 83 -5.60 -3.14 23.38
C LYS A 83 -5.80 -4.15 22.25
N ALA A 84 -5.14 -4.00 21.12
CA ALA A 84 -5.34 -4.85 19.95
C ALA A 84 -4.10 -5.73 19.68
N SER A 85 -4.33 -6.96 19.26
CA SER A 85 -3.28 -7.83 18.74
C SER A 85 -2.87 -7.42 17.31
N PHE A 86 -1.71 -7.92 16.85
CA PHE A 86 -1.27 -7.71 15.47
C PHE A 86 -2.32 -8.17 14.44
N LEU A 87 -2.98 -9.31 14.68
CA LEU A 87 -3.97 -9.86 13.75
C LEU A 87 -5.27 -9.05 13.75
N GLU A 88 -5.69 -8.47 14.88
CA GLU A 88 -6.83 -7.56 14.93
C GLU A 88 -6.55 -6.27 14.16
N VAL A 89 -5.34 -5.71 14.30
CA VAL A 89 -4.95 -4.52 13.53
C VAL A 89 -4.83 -4.84 12.04
N ALA A 90 -4.27 -5.98 11.67
CA ALA A 90 -4.22 -6.43 10.28
C ALA A 90 -5.62 -6.57 9.68
N TYR A 91 -6.55 -7.19 10.40
CA TYR A 91 -7.95 -7.29 9.99
C TYR A 91 -8.58 -5.89 9.80
N LEU A 92 -8.40 -5.00 10.76
CA LEU A 92 -8.88 -3.61 10.69
C LEU A 92 -8.40 -2.90 9.41
N LEU A 93 -7.14 -3.04 9.07
CA LEU A 93 -6.56 -2.39 7.88
C LEU A 93 -7.15 -2.94 6.58
N PHE A 94 -7.40 -4.26 6.50
CA PHE A 94 -7.96 -4.90 5.32
C PHE A 94 -9.48 -4.70 5.20
N GLU A 95 -10.23 -4.92 6.28
CA GLU A 95 -11.68 -4.96 6.25
C GLU A 95 -12.34 -3.62 6.64
N GLY A 96 -11.58 -2.72 7.30
CA GLY A 96 -12.03 -1.35 7.60
C GLY A 96 -12.60 -1.16 9.01
N GLU A 97 -12.95 -2.23 9.71
CA GLU A 97 -13.48 -2.26 11.07
C GLU A 97 -12.79 -3.34 11.90
N LEU A 98 -12.79 -3.17 13.24
CA LEU A 98 -12.26 -4.20 14.13
C LEU A 98 -13.14 -5.47 14.07
N PRO A 99 -12.52 -6.65 14.15
CA PRO A 99 -13.26 -7.90 14.05
C PRO A 99 -14.14 -8.13 15.30
N THR A 100 -15.30 -8.71 15.09
CA THR A 100 -16.01 -9.41 16.17
C THR A 100 -15.24 -10.65 16.58
N ARG A 101 -15.54 -11.22 17.76
CA ARG A 101 -14.84 -12.45 18.23
C ARG A 101 -14.89 -13.59 17.21
N ALA A 102 -16.06 -13.82 16.62
CA ALA A 102 -16.22 -14.88 15.62
C ALA A 102 -15.46 -14.61 14.31
N GLN A 103 -15.30 -13.36 13.92
CA GLN A 103 -14.49 -12.97 12.77
C GLN A 103 -13.00 -13.12 13.07
N LEU A 104 -12.57 -12.74 14.28
CA LEU A 104 -11.18 -12.89 14.70
C LEU A 104 -10.79 -14.38 14.75
N ASP A 105 -11.62 -15.24 15.33
CA ASP A 105 -11.35 -16.68 15.43
C ASP A 105 -11.14 -17.30 14.03
N ARG A 106 -11.98 -16.94 13.05
CA ARG A 106 -11.82 -17.39 11.64
C ARG A 106 -10.56 -16.83 10.99
N TRP A 107 -10.28 -15.56 11.23
CA TRP A 107 -9.10 -14.87 10.69
C TRP A 107 -7.80 -15.49 11.22
N GLU A 108 -7.74 -15.76 12.53
CA GLU A 108 -6.61 -16.43 13.17
C GLU A 108 -6.44 -17.88 12.65
N GLU A 109 -7.54 -18.58 12.41
CA GLU A 109 -7.53 -19.92 11.83
C GLU A 109 -6.99 -19.89 10.39
N ASP A 110 -7.47 -18.98 9.54
CA ASP A 110 -6.98 -18.79 8.18
C ASP A 110 -5.47 -18.51 8.15
N VAL A 111 -4.98 -17.59 8.99
CA VAL A 111 -3.55 -17.29 9.08
C VAL A 111 -2.77 -18.52 9.53
N ARG A 112 -3.27 -19.25 10.53
CA ARG A 112 -2.60 -20.45 11.08
C ARG A 112 -2.45 -21.55 10.03
N TYR A 113 -3.47 -21.79 9.21
CA TYR A 113 -3.40 -22.81 8.15
C TYR A 113 -2.42 -22.46 7.03
N HIS A 114 -2.09 -21.18 6.86
CA HIS A 114 -1.16 -20.73 5.84
C HIS A 114 0.27 -20.48 6.33
N THR A 115 0.64 -20.89 7.56
CA THR A 115 2.00 -20.66 8.10
C THR A 115 3.07 -21.56 7.50
N TYR A 116 2.68 -22.71 6.95
CA TYR A 116 3.62 -23.66 6.37
C TYR A 116 4.09 -23.23 4.98
N VAL A 117 5.40 -23.24 4.77
CA VAL A 117 6.00 -22.97 3.47
C VAL A 117 6.37 -24.26 2.75
N HIS A 118 6.34 -24.24 1.43
CA HIS A 118 6.72 -25.40 0.63
C HIS A 118 8.20 -25.75 0.84
N THR A 119 8.52 -27.06 0.95
CA THR A 119 9.89 -27.53 1.19
C THR A 119 10.92 -26.99 0.20
N ASN A 120 10.54 -26.74 -1.06
CA ASN A 120 11.43 -26.17 -2.06
C ASN A 120 11.80 -24.72 -1.76
N ILE A 121 11.01 -23.96 -1.01
CA ILE A 121 11.41 -22.63 -0.52
C ILE A 121 12.54 -22.78 0.50
N ILE A 122 12.49 -23.80 1.36
CA ILE A 122 13.58 -24.07 2.32
C ILE A 122 14.86 -24.41 1.55
N LYS A 123 14.78 -25.29 0.53
CA LYS A 123 15.92 -25.62 -0.33
C LYS A 123 16.48 -24.40 -1.11
N PHE A 124 15.59 -23.50 -1.54
CA PHE A 124 15.99 -22.26 -2.17
C PHE A 124 16.79 -21.37 -1.21
N LEU A 125 16.37 -21.31 0.05
CA LEU A 125 17.07 -20.56 1.11
C LEU A 125 18.44 -21.16 1.45
N GLU A 126 18.61 -22.47 1.37
CA GLU A 126 19.89 -23.16 1.57
C GLU A 126 20.94 -22.78 0.51
N GLY A 127 20.52 -22.26 -0.64
CA GLY A 127 21.41 -21.80 -1.71
C GLY A 127 22.03 -20.42 -1.47
N TYR A 128 21.61 -19.68 -0.46
CA TYR A 128 22.24 -18.39 -0.13
C TYR A 128 23.55 -18.59 0.60
N ARG A 129 24.48 -17.64 0.43
CA ARG A 129 25.71 -17.62 1.19
C ARG A 129 25.42 -17.44 2.68
N TYR A 130 26.26 -18.02 3.52
CA TYR A 130 26.14 -17.94 4.99
C TYR A 130 26.22 -16.51 5.53
N ASP A 131 26.90 -15.60 4.81
CA ASP A 131 27.09 -14.20 5.14
C ASP A 131 26.10 -13.25 4.41
N ALA A 132 25.08 -13.82 3.75
CA ALA A 132 24.09 -13.02 3.04
C ALA A 132 23.28 -12.14 4.00
N HIS A 133 23.03 -10.89 3.59
CA HIS A 133 22.22 -9.98 4.43
C HIS A 133 20.79 -10.51 4.57
N PRO A 134 20.23 -10.65 5.79
CA PRO A 134 18.91 -11.26 6.02
C PRO A 134 17.78 -10.64 5.21
N MET A 135 17.80 -9.31 5.01
CA MET A 135 16.78 -8.64 4.20
C MET A 135 16.86 -9.01 2.71
N GLY A 136 18.07 -9.25 2.18
CA GLY A 136 18.24 -9.75 0.81
C GLY A 136 17.70 -11.16 0.64
N VAL A 137 17.94 -12.01 1.63
CA VAL A 137 17.39 -13.38 1.69
C VAL A 137 15.86 -13.34 1.76
N LEU A 138 15.29 -12.52 2.65
CA LEU A 138 13.85 -12.39 2.82
C LEU A 138 13.18 -11.85 1.55
N LEU A 139 13.79 -10.86 0.89
CA LEU A 139 13.31 -10.31 -0.40
C LEU A 139 13.26 -11.40 -1.47
N GLY A 140 14.35 -12.15 -1.64
CA GLY A 140 14.42 -13.23 -2.60
C GLY A 140 13.44 -14.37 -2.31
N ALA A 141 13.30 -14.76 -1.03
CA ALA A 141 12.35 -15.77 -0.61
C ALA A 141 10.89 -15.35 -0.88
N THR A 142 10.56 -14.11 -0.59
CA THR A 142 9.21 -13.56 -0.83
C THR A 142 8.90 -13.53 -2.33
N ALA A 143 9.86 -13.13 -3.16
CA ALA A 143 9.70 -13.16 -4.62
C ALA A 143 9.54 -14.59 -5.15
N ALA A 144 10.37 -15.53 -4.67
CA ALA A 144 10.28 -16.95 -5.04
C ALA A 144 8.94 -17.57 -4.66
N LEU A 145 8.38 -17.19 -3.49
CA LEU A 145 7.09 -17.68 -3.00
C LEU A 145 5.95 -17.48 -4.02
N SER A 146 5.97 -16.40 -4.79
CA SER A 146 4.96 -16.11 -5.81
C SER A 146 4.86 -17.20 -6.90
N THR A 147 5.95 -17.96 -7.12
CA THR A 147 5.99 -19.02 -8.13
C THR A 147 5.30 -20.31 -7.68
N PHE A 148 5.01 -20.45 -6.39
CA PHE A 148 4.34 -21.63 -5.82
C PHE A 148 2.82 -21.50 -5.81
N TYR A 149 2.29 -20.34 -6.19
CA TYR A 149 0.86 -20.04 -6.21
C TYR A 149 0.46 -19.54 -7.60
N PRO A 150 0.18 -20.43 -8.56
CA PRO A 150 -0.17 -20.04 -9.94
C PRO A 150 -1.40 -19.14 -10.03
N ASP A 151 -2.33 -19.30 -9.09
CA ASP A 151 -3.55 -18.50 -8.91
C ASP A 151 -3.28 -17.06 -8.45
N ALA A 152 -2.09 -16.76 -7.91
CA ALA A 152 -1.75 -15.44 -7.40
C ALA A 152 -1.87 -14.30 -8.42
N LYS A 153 -1.87 -14.63 -9.70
CA LYS A 153 -2.01 -13.67 -10.81
C LYS A 153 -3.44 -13.24 -11.10
N ASP A 154 -4.42 -14.02 -10.67
CA ASP A 154 -5.83 -13.68 -10.81
C ASP A 154 -6.25 -12.72 -9.68
N ILE A 155 -6.11 -11.42 -9.96
CA ILE A 155 -6.44 -10.33 -9.03
C ILE A 155 -7.92 -9.92 -9.11
N GLU A 156 -8.66 -10.42 -10.09
CA GLU A 156 -10.08 -10.07 -10.29
C GLU A 156 -10.99 -10.87 -9.34
N ASP A 157 -10.64 -12.11 -9.02
CA ASP A 157 -11.40 -12.93 -8.07
C ASP A 157 -11.26 -12.45 -6.62
N PRO A 158 -12.37 -12.04 -5.95
CA PRO A 158 -12.35 -11.59 -4.56
C PRO A 158 -11.84 -12.65 -3.57
N ALA A 159 -12.18 -13.94 -3.78
CA ALA A 159 -11.75 -15.03 -2.91
C ALA A 159 -10.23 -15.24 -3.02
N ASN A 160 -9.71 -15.17 -4.24
CA ASN A 160 -8.27 -15.23 -4.46
C ASN A 160 -7.56 -14.03 -3.85
N ARG A 161 -8.08 -12.80 -3.99
CA ARG A 161 -7.51 -11.62 -3.32
C ARG A 161 -7.43 -11.80 -1.80
N HIS A 162 -8.45 -12.39 -1.18
CA HIS A 162 -8.41 -12.70 0.26
C HIS A 162 -7.25 -13.65 0.58
N SER A 163 -7.14 -14.77 -0.12
CA SER A 163 -6.06 -15.74 0.06
C SER A 163 -4.67 -15.12 -0.15
N GLN A 164 -4.53 -14.24 -1.17
CA GLN A 164 -3.26 -13.56 -1.44
C GLN A 164 -2.88 -12.50 -0.38
N ARG A 165 -3.81 -12.02 0.44
CA ARG A 165 -3.52 -11.17 1.61
C ARG A 165 -3.08 -12.00 2.81
N VAL A 166 -3.76 -13.14 3.05
CA VAL A 166 -3.49 -14.03 4.19
C VAL A 166 -2.14 -14.73 4.05
N ARG A 167 -1.85 -15.29 2.87
CA ARG A 167 -0.62 -16.08 2.62
C ARG A 167 0.67 -15.33 2.97
N PRO A 168 0.97 -14.14 2.44
CA PRO A 168 2.22 -13.45 2.78
C PRO A 168 2.34 -13.14 4.27
N MET A 169 1.24 -12.72 4.89
CA MET A 169 1.21 -12.41 6.33
C MET A 169 1.51 -13.64 7.18
N ALA A 170 0.98 -14.80 6.78
CA ALA A 170 1.22 -16.07 7.46
C ALA A 170 2.62 -16.64 7.19
N HIS A 171 3.16 -16.49 5.97
CA HIS A 171 4.45 -17.04 5.58
C HIS A 171 5.64 -16.21 6.06
N LEU A 172 5.52 -14.88 6.14
CA LEU A 172 6.65 -14.00 6.46
C LEU A 172 7.36 -14.33 7.78
N PRO A 173 6.68 -14.63 8.90
CA PRO A 173 7.34 -15.06 10.13
C PRO A 173 8.14 -16.33 9.96
N THR A 174 7.60 -17.33 9.25
CA THR A 174 8.28 -18.59 8.96
C THR A 174 9.51 -18.38 8.06
N LEU A 175 9.36 -17.59 7.01
CA LEU A 175 10.48 -17.25 6.12
C LEU A 175 11.59 -16.49 6.84
N ALA A 176 11.23 -15.52 7.68
CA ALA A 176 12.19 -14.76 8.49
C ALA A 176 12.94 -15.67 9.46
N ALA A 177 12.24 -16.60 10.14
CA ALA A 177 12.85 -17.54 11.06
C ALA A 177 13.81 -18.50 10.36
N VAL A 178 13.42 -19.02 9.17
CA VAL A 178 14.29 -19.91 8.38
C VAL A 178 15.48 -19.15 7.79
N ALA A 179 15.27 -17.90 7.31
CA ALA A 179 16.34 -17.07 6.76
C ALA A 179 17.41 -16.67 7.81
N PHE A 180 17.02 -16.59 9.09
CA PHE A 180 17.93 -16.26 10.19
C PHE A 180 18.69 -17.46 10.76
N ARG A 181 18.33 -18.67 10.37
CA ARG A 181 19.00 -19.89 10.85
C ARG A 181 20.37 -20.04 10.22
N PRO A 182 21.44 -20.20 11.03
CA PRO A 182 22.77 -20.49 10.50
C PRO A 182 22.84 -21.86 9.83
#